data_302c982dc4efa66560e5336cd13cae95
#
_entry.id   302c982dc4efa66560e5336cd13cae95
#
_cell.length_a   1.000
_cell.length_b   1.000
_cell.length_c   1.000
_cell.angle_alpha   90.00
_cell.angle_beta   90.00
_cell.angle_gamma   90.00
#
_symmetry.space_group_name_H-M   'P 1'
#
loop_
_entity.id
_entity.type
_entity.pdbx_description
1 polymer ?
#
loop_
_entity_poly.entity_id
_entity_poly.type
_entity_poly.pdbx_seq_one_letter_code
_entity_poly.pdbx_strand_id
1 'polypeptide(L)'
;FHPWYGAQEFINRSPRWCLWLGECSPNELRKMPYCMKRIEAVREFRLSSKRASTNKLADIPTRFQTENMPRGHFIVIPEVSSEKRKYVPIGYMDDTALCSNKVRIMPDATFYHFGILTSNVHMAWMRVVCGRLKSDYDYSIKIVYNNFPWPAPTDE
;
A
#
# COMPACT_ATOMS: atom_id res chain seq x y z
N PHE A 1 8.79 -12.41 -9.51
CA PHE A 1 7.38 -12.06 -9.29
C PHE A 1 7.13 -11.87 -7.81
N HIS A 2 6.42 -10.78 -7.45
CA HIS A 2 6.03 -10.48 -6.07
C HIS A 2 4.51 -10.41 -5.96
N PRO A 3 3.93 -10.83 -4.83
CA PRO A 3 2.52 -10.59 -4.56
C PRO A 3 2.29 -9.09 -4.37
N TRP A 4 1.23 -8.58 -5.00
CA TRP A 4 0.87 -7.17 -4.95
C TRP A 4 -0.51 -7.01 -4.31
N TYR A 5 -0.58 -6.11 -3.33
CA TYR A 5 -1.78 -5.88 -2.55
C TYR A 5 -2.27 -4.44 -2.68
N GLY A 6 -3.46 -4.27 -3.23
CA GLY A 6 -4.30 -3.12 -2.98
C GLY A 6 -5.27 -3.42 -1.84
N ALA A 7 -6.22 -2.51 -1.59
CA ALA A 7 -7.19 -2.70 -0.52
C ALA A 7 -8.05 -3.97 -0.73
N GLN A 8 -8.51 -4.22 -1.95
CA GLN A 8 -9.35 -5.39 -2.27
C GLN A 8 -8.57 -6.70 -2.14
N GLU A 9 -7.36 -6.75 -2.68
CA GLU A 9 -6.49 -7.92 -2.59
C GLU A 9 -6.17 -8.28 -1.14
N PHE A 10 -5.90 -7.26 -0.32
CA PHE A 10 -5.63 -7.43 1.11
C PHE A 10 -6.86 -7.94 1.85
N ILE A 11 -8.01 -7.28 1.68
CA ILE A 11 -9.26 -7.65 2.36
C ILE A 11 -9.71 -9.06 1.99
N ASN A 12 -9.59 -9.43 0.71
CA ASN A 12 -10.04 -10.72 0.18
C ASN A 12 -8.98 -11.82 0.25
N ARG A 13 -7.77 -11.51 0.75
CA ARG A 13 -6.61 -12.44 0.79
C ARG A 13 -6.28 -13.06 -0.58
N SER A 14 -6.43 -12.26 -1.63
CA SER A 14 -6.21 -12.69 -3.02
C SER A 14 -5.26 -11.73 -3.72
N PRO A 15 -3.93 -11.91 -3.58
CA PRO A 15 -2.96 -11.03 -4.17
C PRO A 15 -2.99 -11.12 -5.69
N ARG A 16 -2.71 -10.01 -6.35
CA ARG A 16 -2.25 -10.02 -7.73
C ARG A 16 -0.74 -10.23 -7.75
N TRP A 17 -0.22 -10.75 -8.85
CA TRP A 17 1.21 -10.93 -9.03
C TRP A 17 1.75 -9.85 -9.97
N CYS A 18 2.82 -9.22 -9.57
CA CYS A 18 3.51 -8.25 -10.41
C CYS A 18 4.93 -8.70 -10.73
N LEU A 19 5.40 -8.26 -11.89
CA LEU A 19 6.78 -8.42 -12.30
C LEU A 19 7.57 -7.23 -11.75
N TRP A 20 8.40 -7.47 -10.73
CA TRP A 20 9.27 -6.47 -10.15
C TRP A 20 10.63 -6.52 -10.82
N LEU A 21 11.02 -5.44 -11.49
CA LEU A 21 12.27 -5.33 -12.25
C LEU A 21 13.15 -4.16 -11.79
N GLY A 22 12.74 -3.46 -10.74
CA GLY A 22 13.42 -2.25 -10.27
C GLY A 22 14.87 -2.45 -9.81
N GLU A 23 15.22 -3.69 -9.44
CA GLU A 23 16.55 -4.06 -8.96
C GLU A 23 17.37 -4.84 -10.00
N CYS A 24 16.75 -5.17 -11.14
CA CYS A 24 17.45 -5.89 -12.20
C CYS A 24 18.46 -5.00 -12.91
N SER A 25 19.68 -5.50 -13.08
CA SER A 25 20.70 -4.82 -13.88
C SER A 25 20.33 -4.81 -15.37
N PRO A 26 20.83 -3.84 -16.16
CA PRO A 26 20.60 -3.83 -17.60
C PRO A 26 21.07 -5.10 -18.32
N ASN A 27 22.13 -5.74 -17.81
CA ASN A 27 22.67 -6.98 -18.39
C ASN A 27 21.76 -8.19 -18.13
N GLU A 28 21.09 -8.23 -16.98
CA GLU A 28 20.11 -9.26 -16.68
C GLU A 28 18.84 -9.07 -17.52
N LEU A 29 18.36 -7.81 -17.63
CA LEU A 29 17.18 -7.49 -18.44
C LEU A 29 17.37 -7.89 -19.91
N ARG A 30 18.55 -7.68 -20.50
CA ARG A 30 18.86 -8.08 -21.89
C ARG A 30 18.72 -9.58 -22.14
N LYS A 31 18.91 -10.40 -21.11
CA LYS A 31 18.74 -11.86 -21.19
C LYS A 31 17.28 -12.30 -21.12
N MET A 32 16.35 -11.37 -20.84
CA MET A 32 14.93 -11.62 -20.67
C MET A 32 14.07 -10.93 -21.75
N PRO A 33 14.00 -11.45 -22.98
CA PRO A 33 13.36 -10.75 -24.10
C PRO A 33 11.88 -10.46 -23.87
N TYR A 34 11.16 -11.32 -23.16
CA TYR A 34 9.77 -11.08 -22.82
C TYR A 34 9.58 -9.95 -21.79
N CYS A 35 10.52 -9.81 -20.84
CA CYS A 35 10.51 -8.68 -19.93
C CYS A 35 10.80 -7.38 -20.68
N MET A 36 11.78 -7.38 -21.59
CA MET A 36 12.11 -6.21 -22.41
C MET A 36 10.90 -5.72 -23.24
N LYS A 37 10.13 -6.63 -23.84
CA LYS A 37 8.89 -6.27 -24.53
C LYS A 37 7.87 -5.58 -23.62
N ARG A 38 7.74 -6.06 -22.37
CA ARG A 38 6.83 -5.44 -21.39
C ARG A 38 7.33 -4.08 -20.95
N ILE A 39 8.64 -3.92 -20.75
CA ILE A 39 9.26 -2.64 -20.39
C ILE A 39 8.99 -1.60 -21.49
N GLU A 40 9.20 -1.97 -22.76
CA GLU A 40 8.93 -1.07 -23.88
C GLU A 40 7.44 -0.70 -23.98
N ALA A 41 6.54 -1.67 -23.85
CA ALA A 41 5.10 -1.39 -23.84
C ALA A 41 4.69 -0.44 -22.69
N VAL A 42 5.30 -0.57 -21.50
CA VAL A 42 5.08 0.37 -20.38
C VAL A 42 5.60 1.76 -20.72
N ARG A 43 6.77 1.86 -21.36
CA ARG A 43 7.36 3.12 -21.79
C ARG A 43 6.46 3.84 -22.80
N GLU A 44 6.04 3.15 -23.85
CA GLU A 44 5.12 3.69 -24.87
C GLU A 44 3.79 4.15 -24.26
N PHE A 45 3.21 3.33 -23.37
CA PHE A 45 1.98 3.69 -22.65
C PHE A 45 2.17 4.97 -21.82
N ARG A 46 3.30 5.12 -21.14
CA ARG A 46 3.59 6.32 -20.36
C ARG A 46 3.80 7.54 -21.25
N LEU A 47 4.49 7.39 -22.37
CA LEU A 47 4.71 8.47 -23.35
C LEU A 47 3.41 8.94 -23.99
N SER A 48 2.45 8.04 -24.23
CA SER A 48 1.14 8.39 -24.80
C SER A 48 0.20 9.08 -23.81
N SER A 49 0.57 9.15 -22.51
CA SER A 49 -0.27 9.75 -21.48
C SER A 49 -0.39 11.26 -21.65
N LYS A 50 -1.60 11.81 -21.44
CA LYS A 50 -1.84 13.26 -21.37
C LYS A 50 -1.29 13.92 -20.10
N ARG A 51 -0.86 13.13 -19.11
CA ARG A 51 -0.35 13.64 -17.83
C ARG A 51 1.17 13.76 -17.88
N ALA A 52 1.69 14.96 -17.73
CA ALA A 52 3.14 15.23 -17.73
C ALA A 52 3.90 14.42 -16.68
N SER A 53 3.31 14.20 -15.48
CA SER A 53 3.90 13.36 -14.44
C SER A 53 4.05 11.89 -14.86
N THR A 54 3.13 11.37 -15.66
CA THR A 54 3.21 10.00 -16.18
C THR A 54 4.25 9.92 -17.31
N ASN A 55 4.32 10.94 -18.19
CA ASN A 55 5.33 10.97 -19.25
C ASN A 55 6.75 10.92 -18.70
N LYS A 56 7.06 11.67 -17.63
CA LYS A 56 8.36 11.63 -16.95
C LYS A 56 8.76 10.25 -16.45
N LEU A 57 7.80 9.39 -16.12
CA LEU A 57 8.08 8.02 -15.69
C LEU A 57 8.44 7.09 -16.85
N ALA A 58 8.30 7.53 -18.10
CA ALA A 58 8.75 6.76 -19.27
C ALA A 58 10.27 6.56 -19.31
N ASP A 59 11.04 7.42 -18.63
CA ASP A 59 12.49 7.30 -18.52
C ASP A 59 12.93 6.16 -17.57
N ILE A 60 12.02 5.73 -16.70
CA ILE A 60 12.24 4.65 -15.73
C ILE A 60 11.15 3.57 -15.82
N PRO A 61 10.99 2.91 -16.99
CA PRO A 61 9.85 2.01 -17.24
C PRO A 61 9.87 0.71 -16.40
N THR A 62 11.00 0.38 -15.78
CA THR A 62 11.14 -0.75 -14.86
C THR A 62 10.61 -0.47 -13.46
N ARG A 63 10.34 0.81 -13.12
CA ARG A 63 9.92 1.24 -11.79
C ARG A 63 8.42 1.51 -11.76
N PHE A 64 7.78 1.26 -10.61
CA PHE A 64 6.41 1.71 -10.37
C PHE A 64 6.35 3.20 -10.06
N GLN A 65 5.20 3.82 -10.28
CA GLN A 65 4.97 5.21 -9.90
C GLN A 65 5.01 5.41 -8.38
N THR A 66 4.53 4.42 -7.65
CA THR A 66 4.53 4.40 -6.20
C THR A 66 5.10 3.07 -5.75
N GLU A 67 6.17 3.12 -5.01
CA GLU A 67 6.87 1.95 -4.50
C GLU A 67 6.75 1.93 -2.97
N ASN A 68 5.75 1.22 -2.48
CA ASN A 68 5.54 1.01 -1.06
C ASN A 68 6.12 -0.35 -0.68
N MET A 69 7.39 -0.35 -0.33
CA MET A 69 8.17 -1.55 -0.02
C MET A 69 8.94 -1.34 1.28
N PRO A 70 8.26 -1.35 2.44
CA PRO A 70 8.95 -1.28 3.72
C PRO A 70 9.79 -2.56 3.90
N ARG A 71 10.89 -2.45 4.62
CA ARG A 71 11.70 -3.61 5.03
C ARG A 71 11.10 -4.23 6.27
N GLY A 72 11.24 -5.56 6.39
CA GLY A 72 10.75 -6.29 7.56
C GLY A 72 9.22 -6.32 7.66
N HIS A 73 8.71 -6.32 8.89
CA HIS A 73 7.27 -6.39 9.14
C HIS A 73 6.65 -5.00 9.19
N PHE A 74 5.44 -4.90 8.67
CA PHE A 74 4.67 -3.66 8.66
C PHE A 74 3.18 -3.91 8.80
N ILE A 75 2.45 -2.89 9.27
CA ILE A 75 1.00 -2.91 9.32
C ILE A 75 0.44 -2.32 8.03
N VAL A 76 -0.59 -2.97 7.51
CA VAL A 76 -1.38 -2.50 6.36
C VAL A 76 -2.76 -2.09 6.82
N ILE A 77 -3.19 -0.90 6.39
CA ILE A 77 -4.50 -0.33 6.65
C ILE A 77 -5.13 0.03 5.30
N PRO A 78 -6.24 -0.60 4.89
CA PRO A 78 -6.97 -0.19 3.69
C PRO A 78 -7.42 1.28 3.77
N GLU A 79 -7.20 2.04 2.70
CA GLU A 79 -7.63 3.43 2.61
C GLU A 79 -9.15 3.55 2.77
N VAL A 80 -9.90 2.64 2.16
CA VAL A 80 -11.37 2.62 2.23
C VAL A 80 -11.84 1.31 2.81
N SER A 81 -12.77 1.37 3.75
CA SER A 81 -13.44 0.21 4.36
C SER A 81 -14.94 0.43 4.50
N SER A 82 -15.71 -0.62 4.23
CA SER A 82 -17.17 -0.56 4.31
C SER A 82 -17.66 -0.13 5.69
N GLU A 83 -18.63 0.77 5.73
CA GLU A 83 -19.30 1.19 6.96
C GLU A 83 -19.99 0.04 7.70
N LYS A 84 -20.33 -1.03 6.98
CA LYS A 84 -20.96 -2.24 7.57
C LYS A 84 -19.99 -3.08 8.38
N ARG A 85 -18.67 -2.83 8.27
CA ARG A 85 -17.68 -3.54 9.08
C ARG A 85 -17.57 -2.95 10.47
N LYS A 86 -17.62 -3.81 11.48
CA LYS A 86 -17.37 -3.42 12.87
C LYS A 86 -15.93 -2.93 13.05
N TYR A 87 -14.97 -3.53 12.34
CA TYR A 87 -13.56 -3.17 12.37
C TYR A 87 -13.03 -2.95 10.96
N VAL A 88 -12.17 -1.96 10.79
CA VAL A 88 -11.34 -1.84 9.59
C VAL A 88 -10.41 -3.04 9.54
N PRO A 89 -10.30 -3.75 8.41
CA PRO A 89 -9.41 -4.90 8.29
C PRO A 89 -7.95 -4.42 8.24
N ILE A 90 -7.33 -4.35 9.41
CA ILE A 90 -5.92 -4.01 9.59
C ILE A 90 -5.15 -5.30 9.81
N GLY A 91 -3.95 -5.42 9.27
CA GLY A 91 -3.15 -6.63 9.46
C GLY A 91 -1.66 -6.42 9.25
N TYR A 92 -0.88 -7.44 9.64
CA TYR A 92 0.54 -7.51 9.40
C TYR A 92 0.85 -8.12 8.04
N MET A 93 1.91 -7.60 7.43
CA MET A 93 2.57 -8.16 6.26
C MET A 93 4.09 -8.05 6.44
N ASP A 94 4.84 -8.67 5.56
CA ASP A 94 6.29 -8.63 5.50
C ASP A 94 6.79 -8.09 4.14
N ASP A 95 8.08 -7.93 4.01
CA ASP A 95 8.75 -7.34 2.86
C ASP A 95 8.72 -8.20 1.58
N THR A 96 8.11 -9.38 1.61
CA THR A 96 7.84 -10.17 0.39
C THR A 96 6.71 -9.58 -0.44
N ALA A 97 5.85 -8.74 0.18
CA ALA A 97 4.66 -8.15 -0.43
C ALA A 97 4.90 -6.71 -0.92
N LEU A 98 4.40 -6.41 -2.09
CA LEU A 98 4.31 -5.05 -2.62
C LEU A 98 2.93 -4.48 -2.36
N CYS A 99 2.88 -3.22 -1.95
CA CYS A 99 1.63 -2.55 -1.63
C CYS A 99 1.34 -1.37 -2.57
N SER A 100 0.07 -1.23 -2.94
CA SER A 100 -0.39 -0.09 -3.73
C SER A 100 -0.60 1.16 -2.87
N ASN A 101 -0.85 2.29 -3.54
CA ASN A 101 -1.29 3.53 -2.89
C ASN A 101 -2.71 3.48 -2.31
N LYS A 102 -3.43 2.36 -2.45
CA LYS A 102 -4.78 2.16 -1.90
C LYS A 102 -4.79 1.52 -0.51
N VAL A 103 -3.63 1.31 0.02
CA VAL A 103 -3.41 0.94 1.42
C VAL A 103 -2.44 1.92 2.06
N ARG A 104 -2.58 2.11 3.36
CA ARG A 104 -1.61 2.83 4.19
C ARG A 104 -0.70 1.81 4.83
N ILE A 105 0.57 2.17 4.95
CA ILE A 105 1.60 1.30 5.49
C ILE A 105 2.19 1.98 6.71
N MET A 106 2.35 1.20 7.76
CA MET A 106 3.09 1.59 8.96
C MET A 106 4.31 0.68 9.07
N PRO A 107 5.51 1.13 8.65
CA PRO A 107 6.74 0.37 8.82
C PRO A 107 7.12 0.28 10.29
N ASP A 108 7.95 -0.71 10.63
CA ASP A 108 8.50 -0.94 11.97
C ASP A 108 7.43 -1.05 13.07
N ALA A 109 6.22 -1.46 12.67
CA ALA A 109 5.10 -1.61 13.58
C ALA A 109 5.29 -2.79 14.53
N THR A 110 4.97 -2.58 15.81
CA THR A 110 4.98 -3.61 16.84
C THR A 110 3.57 -4.13 17.12
N PHE A 111 3.47 -5.20 17.91
CA PHE A 111 2.16 -5.71 18.36
C PHE A 111 1.39 -4.69 19.21
N TYR A 112 2.10 -3.77 19.90
CA TYR A 112 1.47 -2.64 20.57
C TYR A 112 0.67 -1.78 19.59
N HIS A 113 1.30 -1.34 18.51
CA HIS A 113 0.61 -0.56 17.48
C HIS A 113 -0.56 -1.32 16.86
N PHE A 114 -0.40 -2.60 16.60
CA PHE A 114 -1.46 -3.44 16.08
C PHE A 114 -2.65 -3.55 17.04
N GLY A 115 -2.37 -3.81 18.33
CA GLY A 115 -3.41 -3.90 19.36
C GLY A 115 -4.20 -2.60 19.48
N ILE A 116 -3.53 -1.44 19.51
CA ILE A 116 -4.17 -0.14 19.57
C ILE A 116 -5.03 0.12 18.33
N LEU A 117 -4.46 -0.04 17.13
CA LEU A 117 -5.16 0.23 15.87
C LEU A 117 -6.37 -0.67 15.64
N THR A 118 -6.36 -1.88 16.17
CA THR A 118 -7.49 -2.83 16.07
C THR A 118 -8.43 -2.76 17.26
N SER A 119 -8.19 -1.89 18.23
CA SER A 119 -9.02 -1.73 19.42
C SER A 119 -10.36 -1.07 19.14
N ASN A 120 -11.34 -1.30 20.03
CA ASN A 120 -12.63 -0.60 20.00
C ASN A 120 -12.47 0.92 20.13
N VAL A 121 -11.47 1.37 20.91
CA VAL A 121 -11.21 2.79 21.14
C VAL A 121 -10.79 3.47 19.84
N HIS A 122 -9.82 2.87 19.13
CA HIS A 122 -9.40 3.40 17.83
C HIS A 122 -10.52 3.36 16.79
N MET A 123 -11.33 2.30 16.78
CA MET A 123 -12.50 2.20 15.88
C MET A 123 -13.56 3.27 16.17
N ALA A 124 -13.80 3.56 17.45
CA ALA A 124 -14.72 4.64 17.84
C ALA A 124 -14.21 6.02 17.38
N TRP A 125 -12.94 6.30 17.66
CA TRP A 125 -12.26 7.51 17.19
C TRP A 125 -12.35 7.64 15.66
N MET A 126 -11.91 6.61 14.94
CA MET A 126 -11.89 6.58 13.48
C MET A 126 -13.28 6.89 12.90
N ARG A 127 -14.35 6.29 13.41
CA ARG A 127 -15.73 6.53 12.92
C ARG A 127 -16.18 7.96 13.04
N VAL A 128 -15.69 8.69 14.06
CA VAL A 128 -16.06 10.08 14.30
C VAL A 128 -15.26 11.03 13.41
N VAL A 129 -13.95 10.79 13.24
CA VAL A 129 -13.05 11.77 12.60
C VAL A 129 -12.74 11.49 11.15
N CYS A 130 -12.92 10.23 10.66
CA CYS A 130 -12.55 9.87 9.29
C CYS A 130 -13.44 10.57 8.26
N GLY A 131 -12.89 10.73 7.05
CA GLY A 131 -13.65 11.08 5.87
C GLY A 131 -14.62 9.98 5.44
N ARG A 132 -15.42 10.29 4.43
CA ARG A 132 -16.32 9.33 3.80
C ARG A 132 -16.14 9.31 2.29
N LEU A 133 -16.09 8.11 1.73
CA LEU A 133 -16.20 7.90 0.29
C LEU A 133 -17.58 7.27 0.04
N LYS A 134 -18.57 8.08 -0.36
CA LYS A 134 -19.98 7.75 -0.27
C LYS A 134 -20.36 7.45 1.20
N SER A 135 -20.77 6.22 1.51
CA SER A 135 -21.04 5.79 2.89
C SER A 135 -19.84 5.16 3.60
N ASP A 136 -18.84 4.68 2.84
CA ASP A 136 -17.70 3.95 3.37
C ASP A 136 -16.70 4.85 4.10
N TYR A 137 -15.99 4.30 5.08
CA TYR A 137 -14.95 5.01 5.83
C TYR A 137 -13.72 5.24 4.96
N ASP A 138 -13.24 6.49 4.92
CA ASP A 138 -11.98 6.88 4.28
C ASP A 138 -10.94 7.15 5.37
N TYR A 139 -10.01 6.20 5.54
CA TYR A 139 -8.98 6.24 6.57
C TYR A 139 -7.83 7.16 6.16
N SER A 140 -7.84 8.39 6.66
CA SER A 140 -6.78 9.37 6.44
C SER A 140 -5.70 9.28 7.51
N ILE A 141 -4.43 9.12 7.12
CA ILE A 141 -3.31 9.21 8.06
C ILE A 141 -3.29 10.56 8.77
N LYS A 142 -3.49 11.65 8.03
CA LYS A 142 -3.42 13.01 8.58
C LYS A 142 -4.49 13.30 9.65
N ILE A 143 -5.68 12.71 9.50
CA ILE A 143 -6.82 13.00 10.36
C ILE A 143 -6.99 11.91 11.41
N VAL A 144 -7.02 10.64 10.97
CA VAL A 144 -7.33 9.53 11.86
C VAL A 144 -6.12 9.12 12.70
N TYR A 145 -4.98 8.87 12.04
CA TYR A 145 -3.80 8.32 12.69
C TYR A 145 -3.02 9.40 13.48
N ASN A 146 -2.68 10.52 12.85
CA ASN A 146 -1.81 11.53 13.46
C ASN A 146 -2.46 12.28 14.63
N ASN A 147 -3.78 12.36 14.67
CA ASN A 147 -4.51 13.03 15.75
C ASN A 147 -5.07 12.05 16.79
N PHE A 148 -4.83 10.76 16.65
CA PHE A 148 -5.25 9.80 17.64
C PHE A 148 -4.44 10.00 18.94
N PRO A 149 -5.10 10.05 20.11
CA PRO A 149 -4.40 10.19 21.38
C PRO A 149 -3.75 8.87 21.79
N TRP A 150 -2.58 8.60 21.28
CA TRP A 150 -1.83 7.38 21.55
C TRP A 150 -1.56 7.25 23.06
N PRO A 151 -1.97 6.14 23.69
CA PRO A 151 -1.59 5.90 25.06
C PRO A 151 -0.09 5.66 25.16
N ALA A 152 0.54 6.14 26.22
CA ALA A 152 1.92 5.77 26.51
C ALA A 152 1.93 4.32 27.01
N PRO A 153 2.81 3.45 26.49
CA PRO A 153 2.99 2.13 27.10
C PRO A 153 3.50 2.29 28.54
N THR A 154 2.91 1.54 29.46
CA THR A 154 3.43 1.41 30.82
C THR A 154 4.43 0.25 30.87
N ASP A 155 5.39 0.33 31.76
CA ASP A 155 6.42 -0.71 31.97
C ASP A 155 5.88 -1.95 32.72
N GLU A 156 4.54 -2.09 32.83
CA GLU A 156 3.87 -3.23 33.47
C GLU A 156 3.43 -4.28 32.46
#